data_ca0ac0ff48ca182896500d10984b7c32
#
_entry.id   ca0ac0ff48ca182896500d10984b7c32
#
_cell.length_a   1.000
_cell.length_b   1.000
_cell.length_c   1.000
_cell.angle_alpha   90.00
_cell.angle_beta   90.00
_cell.angle_gamma   90.00
#
_symmetry.space_group_name_H-M   'P 1'
#
loop_
_entity.id
_entity.type
_entity.pdbx_description
1 polymer ?
#
loop_
_entity_poly.entity_id
_entity_poly.type
_entity_poly.pdbx_seq_one_letter_code
_entity_poly.pdbx_strand_id
1 'polypeptide(L)'
;MSHHNTAFHQLLQPISRHEFESLAKQHHKGQKLRSASRWDQFIGLSMSQLSCRQSLRDIESNLLSQQNKLYHLGAKPIARSTLARLNEQQPYELYQAMFYKLLSRCTTDVTKHKFRFKNPLYSLDASAIDLSLKIFPWAKCHQTKASVKLHVGLNNASLIPEFVALSDGKESDLIQGRQFQFPKGSIVA
;
A
#
# COMPACT_ATOMS: atom_id res chain seq x y z
N MET A 1 -30.05 14.32 -3.26
CA MET A 1 -29.34 13.02 -3.33
C MET A 1 -27.91 13.22 -2.89
N SER A 2 -27.47 12.52 -1.86
CA SER A 2 -26.12 12.67 -1.30
C SER A 2 -25.11 12.00 -2.25
N HIS A 3 -24.44 12.78 -3.10
CA HIS A 3 -23.39 12.31 -4.02
C HIS A 3 -22.09 11.91 -3.31
N HIS A 4 -22.05 11.91 -1.97
CA HIS A 4 -20.87 11.72 -1.16
C HIS A 4 -20.56 10.26 -0.82
N ASN A 5 -21.48 9.33 -1.05
CA ASN A 5 -21.36 7.95 -0.58
C ASN A 5 -20.98 7.00 -1.72
N THR A 6 -19.83 7.24 -2.35
CA THR A 6 -19.26 6.28 -3.30
C THR A 6 -18.59 5.11 -2.55
N ALA A 7 -18.54 3.91 -3.15
CA ALA A 7 -17.81 2.77 -2.59
C ALA A 7 -16.37 3.13 -2.22
N PHE A 8 -15.70 3.90 -3.04
CA PHE A 8 -14.34 4.36 -2.76
C PHE A 8 -14.28 5.29 -1.54
N HIS A 9 -15.24 6.20 -1.35
CA HIS A 9 -15.32 7.03 -0.15
C HIS A 9 -15.51 6.18 1.11
N GLN A 10 -16.34 5.14 1.04
CA GLN A 10 -16.55 4.21 2.16
C GLN A 10 -15.26 3.45 2.50
N LEU A 11 -14.49 2.99 1.51
CA LEU A 11 -13.19 2.35 1.73
C LEU A 11 -12.16 3.28 2.39
N LEU A 12 -12.28 4.59 2.20
CA LEU A 12 -11.40 5.59 2.81
C LEU A 12 -11.83 6.00 4.23
N GLN A 13 -13.00 5.62 4.70
CA GLN A 13 -13.53 6.00 6.02
C GLN A 13 -12.56 5.73 7.19
N PRO A 14 -11.80 4.60 7.22
CA PRO A 14 -10.83 4.34 8.28
C PRO A 14 -9.63 5.28 8.26
N ILE A 15 -9.42 6.01 7.15
CA ILE A 15 -8.26 6.87 6.92
C ILE A 15 -8.64 8.32 7.18
N SER A 16 -8.26 8.85 8.34
CA SER A 16 -8.41 10.26 8.64
C SER A 16 -7.47 11.11 7.77
N ARG A 17 -8.04 12.03 6.98
CA ARG A 17 -7.25 12.96 6.18
C ARG A 17 -6.30 13.80 7.02
N HIS A 18 -6.74 14.29 8.17
CA HIS A 18 -5.91 15.08 9.08
C HIS A 18 -4.68 14.29 9.54
N GLU A 19 -4.88 13.04 9.92
CA GLU A 19 -3.81 12.16 10.36
C GLU A 19 -2.85 11.83 9.23
N PHE A 20 -3.38 11.55 8.03
CA PHE A 20 -2.55 11.35 6.84
C PHE A 20 -1.70 12.59 6.52
N GLU A 21 -2.28 13.80 6.56
CA GLU A 21 -1.55 15.04 6.32
C GLU A 21 -0.47 15.31 7.40
N SER A 22 -0.74 14.94 8.65
CA SER A 22 0.26 15.00 9.72
C SER A 22 1.45 14.08 9.45
N LEU A 23 1.19 12.83 9.10
CA LEU A 23 2.22 11.86 8.69
C LEU A 23 2.96 12.33 7.43
N ALA A 24 2.24 12.89 6.45
CA ALA A 24 2.83 13.41 5.23
C ALA A 24 3.81 14.56 5.50
N LYS A 25 3.57 15.39 6.51
CA LYS A 25 4.51 16.44 6.96
C LYS A 25 5.75 15.84 7.62
N GLN A 26 5.58 14.82 8.46
CA GLN A 26 6.69 14.14 9.15
C GLN A 26 7.63 13.43 8.17
N HIS A 27 7.07 12.79 7.14
CA HIS A 27 7.81 12.04 6.13
C HIS A 27 8.08 12.83 4.85
N HIS A 28 7.91 14.17 4.87
CA HIS A 28 8.20 14.99 3.70
C HIS A 28 9.70 15.13 3.47
N LYS A 29 10.13 14.99 2.21
CA LYS A 29 11.51 15.16 1.78
C LYS A 29 11.61 16.25 0.69
N GLY A 30 12.58 17.12 0.83
CA GLY A 30 12.86 18.16 -0.17
C GLY A 30 11.96 19.39 -0.07
N GLN A 31 11.76 20.06 -1.21
CA GLN A 31 11.01 21.30 -1.29
C GLN A 31 9.50 21.11 -1.14
N LYS A 32 8.81 22.14 -0.65
CA LYS A 32 7.34 22.15 -0.53
C LYS A 32 6.66 21.86 -1.87
N LEU A 33 5.71 20.94 -1.84
CA LEU A 33 4.90 20.58 -3.00
C LEU A 33 3.95 21.74 -3.34
N ARG A 34 3.94 22.18 -4.62
CA ARG A 34 3.13 23.33 -5.07
C ARG A 34 1.88 22.92 -5.86
N SER A 35 2.02 21.94 -6.75
CA SER A 35 0.99 21.56 -7.72
C SER A 35 0.09 20.40 -7.28
N ALA A 36 0.57 19.56 -6.39
CA ALA A 36 -0.17 18.42 -5.86
C ALA A 36 0.24 18.15 -4.41
N SER A 37 -0.64 17.58 -3.63
CA SER A 37 -0.38 17.14 -2.26
C SER A 37 -0.05 15.64 -2.21
N ARG A 38 0.49 15.16 -1.08
CA ARG A 38 0.65 13.73 -0.82
C ARG A 38 -0.70 13.01 -0.76
N TRP A 39 -1.75 13.72 -0.35
CA TRP A 39 -3.12 13.20 -0.37
C TRP A 39 -3.61 12.96 -1.79
N ASP A 40 -3.36 13.90 -2.73
CA ASP A 40 -3.70 13.70 -4.16
C ASP A 40 -2.98 12.47 -4.73
N GLN A 41 -1.69 12.31 -4.39
CA GLN A 41 -0.91 11.13 -4.78
C GLN A 41 -1.52 9.84 -4.22
N PHE A 42 -1.84 9.81 -2.93
CA PHE A 42 -2.44 8.65 -2.27
C PHE A 42 -3.78 8.25 -2.91
N ILE A 43 -4.68 9.22 -3.10
CA ILE A 43 -5.97 8.99 -3.74
C ILE A 43 -5.79 8.48 -5.18
N GLY A 44 -4.88 9.09 -5.95
CA GLY A 44 -4.59 8.67 -7.32
C GLY A 44 -4.07 7.24 -7.40
N LEU A 45 -3.12 6.87 -6.55
CA LEU A 45 -2.57 5.51 -6.49
C LEU A 45 -3.60 4.49 -6.01
N SER A 46 -4.38 4.81 -4.98
CA SER A 46 -5.42 3.91 -4.45
C SER A 46 -6.53 3.67 -5.47
N MET A 47 -7.01 4.72 -6.15
CA MET A 47 -7.98 4.57 -7.24
C MET A 47 -7.42 3.74 -8.39
N SER A 48 -6.15 3.89 -8.72
CA SER A 48 -5.53 3.14 -9.81
C SER A 48 -5.45 1.65 -9.50
N GLN A 49 -5.09 1.29 -8.28
CA GLN A 49 -5.05 -0.10 -7.82
C GLN A 49 -6.44 -0.74 -7.87
N LEU A 50 -7.45 -0.07 -7.33
CA LEU A 50 -8.82 -0.58 -7.32
C LEU A 50 -9.48 -0.64 -8.70
N SER A 51 -9.03 0.17 -9.66
CA SER A 51 -9.50 0.17 -11.05
C SER A 51 -8.56 -0.52 -12.03
N CYS A 52 -7.56 -1.27 -11.53
CA CYS A 52 -6.60 -2.05 -12.32
C CYS A 52 -5.89 -1.23 -13.41
N ARG A 53 -5.51 0.04 -13.11
CA ARG A 53 -4.77 0.88 -14.05
C ARG A 53 -3.30 0.51 -14.09
N GLN A 54 -2.73 0.39 -15.28
CA GLN A 54 -1.39 -0.14 -15.48
C GLN A 54 -0.33 0.92 -15.83
N SER A 55 -0.73 2.14 -16.18
CA SER A 55 0.20 3.20 -16.55
C SER A 55 -0.14 4.54 -15.90
N LEU A 56 0.88 5.39 -15.70
CA LEU A 56 0.67 6.74 -15.17
C LEU A 56 -0.22 7.61 -16.09
N ARG A 57 -0.21 7.35 -17.40
CA ARG A 57 -1.09 8.03 -18.36
C ARG A 57 -2.54 7.62 -18.16
N ASP A 58 -2.77 6.34 -17.94
CA ASP A 58 -4.09 5.78 -17.66
C ASP A 58 -4.63 6.27 -16.32
N ILE A 59 -3.76 6.39 -15.30
CA ILE A 59 -4.11 6.99 -14.01
C ILE A 59 -4.54 8.45 -14.19
N GLU A 60 -3.77 9.27 -14.90
CA GLU A 60 -4.11 10.67 -15.18
C GLU A 60 -5.45 10.79 -15.91
N SER A 61 -5.66 10.02 -16.96
CA SER A 61 -6.93 9.99 -17.70
C SER A 61 -8.12 9.60 -16.81
N ASN A 62 -7.95 8.58 -15.96
CA ASN A 62 -8.98 8.15 -15.03
C ASN A 62 -9.29 9.23 -13.97
N LEU A 63 -8.28 9.89 -13.43
CA LEU A 63 -8.47 10.97 -12.46
C LEU A 63 -9.19 12.18 -13.08
N LEU A 64 -8.85 12.52 -14.32
CA LEU A 64 -9.52 13.60 -15.06
C LEU A 64 -11.00 13.27 -15.32
N SER A 65 -11.31 12.05 -15.73
CA SER A 65 -12.69 11.60 -15.95
C SER A 65 -13.55 11.58 -14.66
N GLN A 66 -12.90 11.47 -13.49
CA GLN A 66 -13.56 11.46 -12.18
C GLN A 66 -13.41 12.78 -11.42
N GLN A 67 -12.99 13.86 -12.06
CA GLN A 67 -12.65 15.13 -11.40
C GLN A 67 -13.75 15.62 -10.45
N ASN A 68 -15.00 15.55 -10.87
CA ASN A 68 -16.14 15.98 -10.04
C ASN A 68 -16.32 15.14 -8.76
N LYS A 69 -15.88 13.87 -8.77
CA LYS A 69 -15.96 12.98 -7.61
C LYS A 69 -14.76 13.16 -6.68
N LEU A 70 -13.60 13.52 -7.22
CA LEU A 70 -12.39 13.76 -6.43
C LEU A 70 -12.55 14.94 -5.47
N TYR A 71 -13.32 15.95 -5.84
CA TYR A 71 -13.62 17.08 -4.97
C TYR A 71 -14.20 16.63 -3.60
N HIS A 72 -15.11 15.66 -3.61
CA HIS A 72 -15.70 15.12 -2.37
C HIS A 72 -14.71 14.32 -1.51
N LEU A 73 -13.62 13.88 -2.10
CA LEU A 73 -12.51 13.24 -1.38
C LEU A 73 -11.46 14.25 -0.91
N GLY A 74 -11.66 15.54 -1.20
CA GLY A 74 -10.70 16.60 -0.96
C GLY A 74 -9.41 16.43 -1.76
N ALA A 75 -9.50 15.81 -2.93
CA ALA A 75 -8.38 15.55 -3.83
C ALA A 75 -8.57 16.25 -5.19
N LYS A 76 -7.48 16.38 -5.94
CA LYS A 76 -7.44 16.96 -7.28
C LYS A 76 -6.83 15.97 -8.26
N PRO A 77 -7.18 16.06 -9.55
CA PRO A 77 -6.45 15.34 -10.59
C PRO A 77 -4.96 15.72 -10.54
N ILE A 78 -4.11 14.75 -10.74
CA ILE A 78 -2.67 14.94 -10.73
C ILE A 78 -2.10 14.59 -12.09
N ALA A 79 -1.29 15.48 -12.66
CA ALA A 79 -0.65 15.25 -13.93
C ALA A 79 0.39 14.13 -13.84
N ARG A 80 0.49 13.32 -14.89
CA ARG A 80 1.41 12.18 -15.02
C ARG A 80 2.85 12.53 -14.58
N SER A 81 3.39 13.64 -15.07
CA SER A 81 4.75 14.07 -14.76
C SER A 81 4.93 14.44 -13.29
N THR A 82 3.91 15.04 -12.67
CA THR A 82 3.91 15.36 -11.25
C THR A 82 3.82 14.09 -10.41
N LEU A 83 2.97 13.13 -10.79
CA LEU A 83 2.84 11.86 -10.10
C LEU A 83 4.14 11.04 -10.18
N ALA A 84 4.78 10.99 -11.37
CA ALA A 84 6.08 10.34 -11.54
C ALA A 84 7.14 10.93 -10.62
N ARG A 85 7.27 12.26 -10.60
CA ARG A 85 8.22 12.96 -9.74
C ARG A 85 7.94 12.74 -8.25
N LEU A 86 6.69 12.74 -7.83
CA LEU A 86 6.33 12.44 -6.45
C LEU A 86 6.70 11.02 -6.05
N ASN A 87 6.46 10.04 -6.92
CA ASN A 87 6.82 8.65 -6.67
C ASN A 87 8.35 8.45 -6.56
N GLU A 88 9.13 9.23 -7.34
CA GLU A 88 10.58 9.17 -7.32
C GLU A 88 11.20 9.87 -6.09
N GLN A 89 10.68 11.05 -5.75
CA GLN A 89 11.33 11.94 -4.78
C GLN A 89 10.81 11.78 -3.36
N GLN A 90 9.58 11.34 -3.18
CA GLN A 90 8.95 11.29 -1.87
C GLN A 90 9.05 9.90 -1.23
N PRO A 91 9.39 9.84 0.05
CA PRO A 91 9.62 8.59 0.75
C PRO A 91 8.33 7.76 0.89
N TYR A 92 8.48 6.44 0.83
CA TYR A 92 7.39 5.47 0.98
C TYR A 92 6.99 5.27 2.45
N GLU A 93 7.81 5.70 3.38
CA GLU A 93 7.63 5.53 4.83
C GLU A 93 6.34 6.16 5.34
N LEU A 94 5.81 7.15 4.62
CA LEU A 94 4.46 7.68 4.86
C LEU A 94 3.40 6.57 4.79
N TYR A 95 3.46 5.76 3.73
CA TYR A 95 2.48 4.68 3.50
C TYR A 95 2.68 3.55 4.49
N GLN A 96 3.93 3.24 4.83
CA GLN A 96 4.26 2.28 5.86
C GLN A 96 3.72 2.71 7.23
N ALA A 97 3.94 3.95 7.64
CA ALA A 97 3.42 4.49 8.89
C ALA A 97 1.88 4.47 8.93
N MET A 98 1.23 4.80 7.80
CA MET A 98 -0.23 4.73 7.68
C MET A 98 -0.73 3.29 7.77
N PHE A 99 -0.06 2.34 7.12
CA PHE A 99 -0.39 0.92 7.22
C PHE A 99 -0.39 0.43 8.68
N TYR A 100 0.69 0.68 9.44
CA TYR A 100 0.76 0.25 10.83
C TYR A 100 -0.28 0.92 11.73
N LYS A 101 -0.62 2.19 11.47
CA LYS A 101 -1.72 2.86 12.18
C LYS A 101 -3.08 2.21 11.90
N LEU A 102 -3.35 1.87 10.66
CA LEU A 102 -4.59 1.16 10.29
C LEU A 102 -4.61 -0.24 10.90
N LEU A 103 -3.50 -0.96 10.81
CA LEU A 103 -3.35 -2.29 11.40
C LEU A 103 -3.66 -2.26 12.91
N SER A 104 -3.10 -1.31 13.67
CA SER A 104 -3.35 -1.19 15.10
C SER A 104 -4.83 -0.95 15.44
N ARG A 105 -5.58 -0.27 14.59
CA ARG A 105 -7.04 -0.09 14.74
C ARG A 105 -7.80 -1.36 14.42
N CYS A 106 -7.45 -2.00 13.29
CA CYS A 106 -8.13 -3.22 12.87
C CYS A 106 -7.98 -4.34 13.90
N THR A 107 -6.83 -4.47 14.56
CA THR A 107 -6.60 -5.51 15.58
C THR A 107 -7.48 -5.38 16.81
N THR A 108 -8.01 -4.17 17.12
CA THR A 108 -8.94 -3.96 18.24
C THR A 108 -10.37 -4.40 17.93
N ASP A 109 -10.79 -4.33 16.66
CA ASP A 109 -12.19 -4.49 16.25
C ASP A 109 -12.49 -5.84 15.56
N VAL A 110 -11.50 -6.73 15.47
CA VAL A 110 -11.68 -7.99 14.76
C VAL A 110 -12.60 -8.94 15.51
N THR A 111 -13.68 -9.32 14.86
CA THR A 111 -14.51 -10.46 15.27
C THR A 111 -13.69 -11.74 15.12
N LYS A 112 -13.38 -12.39 16.24
CA LYS A 112 -12.62 -13.65 16.25
C LYS A 112 -13.35 -14.70 15.40
N HIS A 113 -12.64 -15.31 14.48
CA HIS A 113 -13.15 -16.42 13.67
C HIS A 113 -13.68 -17.54 14.57
N LYS A 114 -14.74 -18.23 14.15
CA LYS A 114 -15.34 -19.34 14.91
C LYS A 114 -14.38 -20.52 15.14
N PHE A 115 -13.40 -20.66 14.28
CA PHE A 115 -12.35 -21.69 14.40
C PHE A 115 -11.26 -21.22 15.35
N ARG A 116 -11.02 -21.94 16.43
CA ARG A 116 -10.01 -21.61 17.44
C ARG A 116 -8.88 -22.64 17.38
N PHE A 117 -7.72 -22.20 16.95
CA PHE A 117 -6.49 -22.95 17.17
C PHE A 117 -5.96 -22.67 18.59
N LYS A 118 -5.34 -23.67 19.21
CA LYS A 118 -4.64 -23.48 20.49
C LYS A 118 -3.51 -22.47 20.36
N ASN A 119 -2.81 -22.51 19.23
CA ASN A 119 -1.66 -21.67 18.91
C ASN A 119 -2.03 -20.66 17.82
N PRO A 120 -1.44 -19.45 17.83
CA PRO A 120 -1.60 -18.51 16.71
C PRO A 120 -1.15 -19.14 15.39
N LEU A 121 -1.99 -19.05 14.36
CA LEU A 121 -1.69 -19.58 13.03
C LEU A 121 -1.50 -18.42 12.07
N TYR A 122 -0.38 -18.45 11.36
CA TYR A 122 -0.05 -17.49 10.32
C TYR A 122 0.14 -18.19 8.98
N SER A 123 -0.41 -17.61 7.93
CA SER A 123 -0.09 -18.01 6.56
C SER A 123 0.90 -17.02 5.97
N LEU A 124 2.02 -17.53 5.48
CA LEU A 124 3.05 -16.73 4.82
C LEU A 124 2.98 -16.99 3.32
N ASP A 125 2.78 -15.94 2.56
CA ASP A 125 2.75 -16.00 1.10
C ASP A 125 3.64 -14.92 0.50
N ALA A 126 4.12 -15.15 -0.72
CA ALA A 126 4.91 -14.20 -1.46
C ALA A 126 4.40 -14.03 -2.88
N SER A 127 4.14 -12.79 -3.25
CA SER A 127 3.77 -12.43 -4.61
C SER A 127 4.95 -11.79 -5.35
N ALA A 128 5.29 -12.33 -6.52
CA ALA A 128 6.33 -11.75 -7.37
C ALA A 128 5.76 -10.59 -8.21
N ILE A 129 6.45 -9.46 -8.19
CA ILE A 129 6.14 -8.27 -8.98
C ILE A 129 7.25 -8.09 -10.01
N ASP A 130 6.91 -8.25 -11.29
CA ASP A 130 7.87 -8.05 -12.38
C ASP A 130 8.23 -6.57 -12.54
N LEU A 131 9.53 -6.31 -12.67
CA LEU A 131 10.10 -4.96 -12.82
C LEU A 131 10.93 -4.85 -14.08
N SER A 132 11.10 -3.63 -14.58
CA SER A 132 12.03 -3.37 -15.67
C SER A 132 13.47 -3.34 -15.18
N LEU A 133 14.35 -4.21 -15.71
CA LEU A 133 15.77 -4.23 -15.40
C LEU A 133 16.47 -2.90 -15.70
N LYS A 134 16.01 -2.15 -16.70
CA LYS A 134 16.58 -0.85 -17.07
C LYS A 134 16.39 0.18 -15.96
N ILE A 135 15.31 0.08 -15.20
CA ILE A 135 14.94 1.04 -14.15
C ILE A 135 15.40 0.52 -12.78
N PHE A 136 15.34 -0.80 -12.56
CA PHE A 136 15.62 -1.45 -11.28
C PHE A 136 16.72 -2.51 -11.42
N PRO A 137 17.99 -2.13 -11.69
CA PRO A 137 19.08 -3.09 -11.90
C PRO A 137 19.41 -3.91 -10.64
N TRP A 138 19.10 -3.40 -9.46
CA TRP A 138 19.29 -4.09 -8.17
C TRP A 138 18.32 -5.26 -7.96
N ALA A 139 17.13 -5.22 -8.60
CA ALA A 139 16.10 -6.26 -8.48
C ALA A 139 16.30 -7.41 -9.49
N LYS A 140 17.53 -7.63 -9.96
CA LYS A 140 17.85 -8.65 -10.97
C LYS A 140 17.56 -10.06 -10.44
N CYS A 141 16.51 -10.68 -10.96
CA CYS A 141 16.12 -12.06 -10.62
C CYS A 141 16.78 -13.08 -11.56
N HIS A 142 16.77 -12.83 -12.86
CA HIS A 142 17.41 -13.62 -13.91
C HIS A 142 18.20 -12.69 -14.84
N GLN A 143 18.95 -13.27 -15.81
CA GLN A 143 19.77 -12.49 -16.74
C GLN A 143 18.96 -11.41 -17.50
N THR A 144 17.68 -11.65 -17.75
CA THR A 144 16.80 -10.79 -18.56
C THR A 144 15.62 -10.20 -17.80
N LYS A 145 15.40 -10.57 -16.52
CA LYS A 145 14.24 -10.15 -15.74
C LYS A 145 14.64 -9.59 -14.38
N ALA A 146 13.96 -8.53 -13.99
CA ALA A 146 13.94 -8.03 -12.61
C ALA A 146 12.62 -8.35 -11.97
N SER A 147 12.64 -8.73 -10.70
CA SER A 147 11.42 -8.89 -9.90
C SER A 147 11.69 -8.54 -8.44
N VAL A 148 10.65 -8.11 -7.77
CA VAL A 148 10.60 -7.91 -6.33
C VAL A 148 9.55 -8.85 -5.78
N LYS A 149 9.81 -9.45 -4.64
CA LYS A 149 8.82 -10.25 -3.90
C LYS A 149 8.21 -9.42 -2.79
N LEU A 150 6.88 -9.43 -2.74
CA LEU A 150 6.09 -8.92 -1.63
C LEU A 150 5.70 -10.11 -0.74
N HIS A 151 6.30 -10.18 0.44
CA HIS A 151 5.98 -11.20 1.44
C HIS A 151 4.91 -10.67 2.38
N VAL A 152 3.88 -11.47 2.60
CA VAL A 152 2.75 -11.12 3.46
C VAL A 152 2.52 -12.24 4.46
N GLY A 153 2.58 -11.90 5.75
CA GLY A 153 2.20 -12.81 6.84
C GLY A 153 0.79 -12.48 7.32
N LEU A 154 -0.16 -13.35 7.00
CA LEU A 154 -1.56 -13.21 7.36
C LEU A 154 -1.85 -13.92 8.68
N ASN A 155 -2.42 -13.22 9.63
CA ASN A 155 -2.97 -13.84 10.84
C ASN A 155 -4.29 -14.52 10.52
N ASN A 156 -4.35 -15.85 10.61
CA ASN A 156 -5.54 -16.61 10.24
C ASN A 156 -6.72 -16.44 11.21
N ALA A 157 -6.49 -15.95 12.42
CA ALA A 157 -7.58 -15.67 13.35
C ALA A 157 -8.31 -14.36 13.03
N SER A 158 -7.59 -13.37 12.51
CA SER A 158 -8.10 -12.03 12.20
C SER A 158 -8.32 -11.81 10.70
N LEU A 159 -7.69 -12.63 9.85
CA LEU A 159 -7.59 -12.45 8.39
C LEU A 159 -6.95 -11.11 8.00
N ILE A 160 -6.08 -10.60 8.88
CA ILE A 160 -5.38 -9.32 8.66
C ILE A 160 -3.90 -9.60 8.35
N PRO A 161 -3.31 -8.91 7.35
CA PRO A 161 -1.88 -8.95 7.12
C PRO A 161 -1.14 -8.21 8.24
N GLU A 162 -0.44 -8.94 9.10
CA GLU A 162 0.33 -8.36 10.21
C GLU A 162 1.79 -8.11 9.86
N PHE A 163 2.31 -8.87 8.91
CA PHE A 163 3.69 -8.76 8.46
C PHE A 163 3.73 -8.50 6.96
N VAL A 164 4.49 -7.49 6.56
CA VAL A 164 4.71 -7.15 5.15
C VAL A 164 6.19 -6.80 4.95
N ALA A 165 6.83 -7.45 4.00
CA ALA A 165 8.20 -7.15 3.62
C ALA A 165 8.41 -7.23 2.11
N LEU A 166 9.40 -6.51 1.62
CA LEU A 166 9.85 -6.55 0.23
C LEU A 166 11.26 -7.13 0.18
N SER A 167 11.48 -8.06 -0.74
CA SER A 167 12.81 -8.58 -1.03
C SER A 167 13.08 -8.59 -2.53
N ASP A 168 14.32 -8.87 -2.92
CA ASP A 168 14.59 -9.14 -4.33
C ASP A 168 13.94 -10.47 -4.77
N GLY A 169 13.74 -10.63 -6.08
CA GLY A 169 13.04 -11.80 -6.61
C GLY A 169 13.78 -13.13 -6.43
N LYS A 170 15.03 -13.11 -5.99
CA LYS A 170 15.85 -14.31 -5.73
C LYS A 170 15.72 -14.83 -4.32
N GLU A 171 15.33 -13.98 -3.39
CA GLU A 171 15.31 -14.34 -1.98
C GLU A 171 14.24 -15.40 -1.71
N SER A 172 14.60 -16.39 -0.88
CA SER A 172 13.67 -17.44 -0.49
C SER A 172 12.65 -16.93 0.51
N ASP A 173 11.40 -17.34 0.35
CA ASP A 173 10.31 -16.98 1.25
C ASP A 173 10.57 -17.45 2.68
N LEU A 174 11.29 -18.57 2.84
CA LEU A 174 11.73 -19.09 4.13
C LEU A 174 12.73 -18.17 4.86
N ILE A 175 13.61 -17.50 4.11
CA ILE A 175 14.58 -16.56 4.68
C ILE A 175 13.85 -15.34 5.22
N GLN A 176 12.94 -14.78 4.44
CA GLN A 176 12.11 -13.65 4.87
C GLN A 176 11.17 -14.03 6.02
N GLY A 177 10.56 -15.22 5.96
CA GLY A 177 9.71 -15.71 7.04
C GLY A 177 10.43 -15.82 8.39
N ARG A 178 11.73 -16.13 8.38
CA ARG A 178 12.56 -16.18 9.61
C ARG A 178 12.89 -14.79 10.17
N GLN A 179 12.81 -13.74 9.37
CA GLN A 179 13.02 -12.36 9.83
C GLN A 179 11.78 -11.79 10.53
N PHE A 180 10.60 -12.34 10.27
CA PHE A 180 9.38 -11.94 10.97
C PHE A 180 9.39 -12.47 12.42
N GLN A 181 9.09 -11.58 13.34
CA GLN A 181 9.02 -11.93 14.77
C GLN A 181 7.60 -12.39 15.12
N PHE A 182 7.32 -13.66 14.89
CA PHE A 182 6.05 -14.25 15.30
C PHE A 182 5.99 -14.44 16.83
N PRO A 183 4.80 -14.34 17.44
CA PRO A 183 4.60 -14.66 18.85
C PRO A 183 5.06 -16.08 19.16
N LYS A 184 5.58 -16.32 20.39
CA LYS A 184 6.01 -17.65 20.80
C LYS A 184 4.87 -18.67 20.70
N GLY A 185 5.16 -19.83 20.14
CA GLY A 185 4.18 -20.90 19.95
C GLY A 185 3.33 -20.75 18.69
N SER A 186 3.61 -19.75 17.82
CA SER A 186 2.92 -19.62 16.54
C SER A 186 3.26 -20.77 15.60
N ILE A 187 2.28 -21.17 14.81
CA ILE A 187 2.42 -22.07 13.67
C ILE A 187 2.42 -21.19 12.41
N VAL A 188 3.42 -21.39 11.55
CA VAL A 188 3.54 -20.67 10.27
C VAL A 188 3.45 -21.70 9.15
N ALA A 189 2.50 -21.49 8.22
CA ALA A 189 2.25 -22.34 7.06
C ALA A 189 2.45 -21.57 5.75
#